data_e8a3fce16da48a358121781aaebeefc0
#
_entry.id   e8a3fce16da48a358121781aaebeefc0
#
_cell.length_a   1.000
_cell.length_b   1.000
_cell.length_c   1.000
_cell.angle_alpha   90.00
_cell.angle_beta   90.00
_cell.angle_gamma   90.00
#
_symmetry.space_group_name_H-M   'P 1'
#
loop_
_entity.id
_entity.type
_entity.pdbx_description
1 polymer ?
#
loop_
_entity_poly.entity_id
_entity_poly.type
_entity_poly.pdbx_seq_one_letter_code
_entity_poly.pdbx_strand_id
1 'polypeptide(L)'
;TDTYQIDFSWTPVERLDIFATFRYTDSEMTIDRPDGKTARVERPLVSQYKTLLNIQYATKFRRWVFDATAQLNGPARIPTQTGDLADDKYSPRYPMFFAQISRKVGKFDIYAGCENIADYRQHDPILNADNPYSTGFNSMNVWGPLMGRKFYIGLRFNLY
;
A
#
# COMPACT_ATOMS: atom_id res chain seq x y z
N THR A 1 7.86 8.58 -16.78
CA THR A 1 6.81 8.14 -15.82
C THR A 1 5.65 9.09 -15.93
N ASP A 2 4.48 8.58 -16.26
CA ASP A 2 3.24 9.32 -16.33
C ASP A 2 2.30 8.83 -15.22
N THR A 3 1.69 9.77 -14.50
CA THR A 3 0.80 9.44 -13.39
C THR A 3 -0.51 10.18 -13.56
N TYR A 4 -1.61 9.45 -13.54
CA TYR A 4 -2.96 9.97 -13.62
C TYR A 4 -3.67 9.67 -12.30
N GLN A 5 -4.28 10.69 -11.69
CA GLN A 5 -4.99 10.53 -10.43
C GLN A 5 -6.35 11.21 -10.51
N ILE A 6 -7.34 10.55 -9.95
CA ILE A 6 -8.70 11.06 -9.77
C ILE A 6 -9.05 10.93 -8.31
N ASP A 7 -9.48 12.04 -7.72
CA ASP A 7 -9.93 12.11 -6.33
C ASP A 7 -11.42 12.46 -6.30
N PHE A 8 -12.14 11.77 -5.43
CA PHE A 8 -13.56 11.98 -5.19
C PHE A 8 -13.79 12.17 -3.70
N SER A 9 -14.51 13.24 -3.32
CA SER A 9 -14.89 13.53 -1.95
C SER A 9 -16.39 13.78 -1.89
N TRP A 10 -17.06 13.15 -0.95
CA TRP A 10 -18.50 13.24 -0.78
C TRP A 10 -18.92 13.17 0.68
N THR A 11 -19.78 14.09 1.09
CA THR A 11 -20.37 14.15 2.43
C THR A 11 -21.89 13.96 2.31
N PRO A 12 -22.39 12.71 2.22
CA PRO A 12 -23.80 12.41 1.95
C PRO A 12 -24.75 12.89 3.06
N VAL A 13 -24.27 12.86 4.28
CA VAL A 13 -24.99 13.34 5.48
C VAL A 13 -24.01 14.03 6.40
N GLU A 14 -24.51 14.87 7.31
CA GLU A 14 -23.65 15.50 8.30
C GLU A 14 -22.76 14.49 9.03
N ARG A 15 -21.47 14.80 9.10
CA ARG A 15 -20.48 14.00 9.85
C ARG A 15 -20.09 12.66 9.23
N LEU A 16 -20.55 12.35 8.03
CA LEU A 16 -20.10 11.20 7.26
C LEU A 16 -19.33 11.70 6.04
N ASP A 17 -18.04 11.49 6.03
CA ASP A 17 -17.15 11.87 4.95
C ASP A 17 -16.66 10.60 4.23
N ILE A 18 -16.76 10.60 2.91
CA ILE A 18 -16.30 9.52 2.04
C ILE A 18 -15.27 10.13 1.09
N PHE A 19 -14.10 9.55 1.07
CA PHE A 19 -13.03 9.92 0.16
C PHE A 19 -12.59 8.70 -0.64
N ALA A 20 -12.51 8.83 -1.95
CA ALA A 20 -12.00 7.80 -2.83
C ALA A 20 -10.95 8.38 -3.76
N THR A 21 -9.87 7.64 -3.99
CA THR A 21 -8.87 8.01 -4.99
C THR A 21 -8.50 6.80 -5.83
N PHE A 22 -8.30 7.04 -7.10
CA PHE A 22 -7.72 6.08 -8.03
C PHE A 22 -6.51 6.73 -8.68
N ARG A 23 -5.37 6.04 -8.65
CA ARG A 23 -4.13 6.45 -9.29
C ARG A 23 -3.64 5.35 -10.21
N TYR A 24 -3.39 5.71 -11.45
CA TYR A 24 -2.70 4.89 -12.44
C TYR A 24 -1.31 5.47 -12.69
N THR A 25 -0.31 4.59 -12.76
CA THR A 25 1.09 4.98 -12.98
C THR A 25 1.66 4.14 -14.11
N ASP A 26 2.05 4.81 -15.17
CA ASP A 26 2.87 4.24 -16.24
C ASP A 26 4.31 4.66 -16.01
N SER A 27 5.17 3.70 -15.71
CA SER A 27 6.57 3.97 -15.37
C SER A 27 7.48 2.97 -16.09
N GLU A 28 8.18 3.47 -17.08
CA GLU A 28 9.11 2.68 -17.87
C GLU A 28 10.56 3.10 -17.63
N MET A 29 11.47 2.20 -17.89
CA MET A 29 12.92 2.43 -17.91
C MET A 29 13.53 1.74 -19.12
N THR A 30 14.63 2.28 -19.62
CA THR A 30 15.44 1.65 -20.65
C THR A 30 16.55 0.85 -19.99
N ILE A 31 16.71 -0.37 -20.39
CA ILE A 31 17.80 -1.26 -19.94
C ILE A 31 18.60 -1.74 -21.14
N ASP A 32 19.90 -1.91 -20.94
CA ASP A 32 20.80 -2.50 -21.92
C ASP A 32 20.77 -4.01 -21.78
N ARG A 33 20.61 -4.70 -22.91
CA ARG A 33 20.64 -6.16 -22.97
C ARG A 33 22.06 -6.67 -23.21
N PRO A 34 22.33 -7.93 -22.83
CA PRO A 34 23.61 -8.56 -23.13
C PRO A 34 23.94 -8.65 -24.62
N ASP A 35 22.92 -8.58 -25.50
CA ASP A 35 23.04 -8.57 -26.96
C ASP A 35 23.40 -7.19 -27.54
N GLY A 36 23.64 -6.19 -26.67
CA GLY A 36 23.96 -4.81 -27.05
C GLY A 36 22.76 -3.99 -27.52
N LYS A 37 21.54 -4.51 -27.42
CA LYS A 37 20.32 -3.77 -27.74
C LYS A 37 19.68 -3.18 -26.48
N THR A 38 19.01 -2.06 -26.63
CA THR A 38 18.20 -1.48 -25.54
C THR A 38 16.77 -2.01 -25.57
N ALA A 39 16.16 -2.16 -24.39
CA ALA A 39 14.75 -2.49 -24.24
C ALA A 39 14.07 -1.55 -23.26
N ARG A 40 12.83 -1.16 -23.58
CA ARG A 40 11.95 -0.45 -22.63
C ARG A 40 11.18 -1.48 -21.82
N VAL A 41 11.22 -1.35 -20.50
CA VAL A 41 10.55 -2.25 -19.57
C VAL A 41 9.90 -1.43 -18.47
N GLU A 42 8.83 -1.95 -17.89
CA GLU A 42 8.23 -1.33 -16.69
C GLU A 42 9.23 -1.29 -15.53
N ARG A 43 9.21 -0.19 -14.77
CA ARG A 43 10.06 -0.08 -13.57
C ARG A 43 9.66 -1.13 -12.54
N PRO A 44 10.64 -1.86 -11.99
CA PRO A 44 10.37 -2.85 -10.95
C PRO A 44 9.73 -2.21 -9.72
N LEU A 45 8.84 -2.94 -9.06
CA LEU A 45 8.20 -2.62 -7.78
C LEU A 45 7.33 -1.35 -7.79
N VAL A 46 7.00 -0.83 -8.96
CA VAL A 46 6.04 0.26 -9.13
C VAL A 46 4.68 -0.34 -9.46
N SER A 47 3.70 -0.19 -8.57
CA SER A 47 2.33 -0.65 -8.84
C SER A 47 1.71 0.13 -9.98
N GLN A 48 1.14 -0.57 -10.97
CA GLN A 48 0.46 0.02 -12.12
C GLN A 48 -0.73 0.88 -11.70
N TYR A 49 -1.43 0.49 -10.65
CA TYR A 49 -2.51 1.30 -10.08
C TYR A 49 -2.62 1.14 -8.57
N LYS A 50 -3.20 2.15 -7.92
CA LYS A 50 -3.61 2.12 -6.51
C LYS A 50 -4.99 2.74 -6.37
N THR A 51 -5.83 2.09 -5.59
CA THR A 51 -7.16 2.61 -5.24
C THR A 51 -7.26 2.69 -3.72
N LEU A 52 -7.86 3.76 -3.22
CA LEU A 52 -8.13 3.94 -1.81
C LEU A 52 -9.57 4.42 -1.64
N LEU A 53 -10.24 3.87 -0.66
CA LEU A 53 -11.54 4.32 -0.16
C LEU A 53 -11.41 4.54 1.34
N ASN A 54 -11.68 5.76 1.79
CA ASN A 54 -11.74 6.10 3.20
C ASN A 54 -13.17 6.53 3.55
N ILE A 55 -13.65 6.06 4.67
CA ILE A 55 -14.95 6.41 5.24
C ILE A 55 -14.72 6.88 6.67
N GLN A 56 -15.09 8.12 6.96
CA GLN A 56 -15.00 8.68 8.30
C GLN A 56 -16.39 9.09 8.79
N TYR A 57 -16.73 8.67 9.99
CA TYR A 57 -17.95 9.07 10.67
C TYR A 57 -17.64 9.68 12.03
N ALA A 58 -18.18 10.89 12.28
CA ALA A 58 -18.02 11.58 13.54
C ALA A 58 -19.37 11.75 14.27
N THR A 59 -19.45 11.41 15.55
CA THR A 59 -20.63 11.69 16.37
C THR A 59 -20.76 13.18 16.69
N LYS A 60 -21.90 13.60 17.26
CA LYS A 60 -22.13 14.99 17.71
C LYS A 60 -20.94 15.49 18.56
N PHE A 61 -20.52 16.73 18.28
CA PHE A 61 -19.35 17.37 18.91
C PHE A 61 -18.05 16.61 18.75
N ARG A 62 -17.96 15.71 17.73
CA ARG A 62 -16.78 14.87 17.45
C ARG A 62 -16.29 14.08 18.69
N ARG A 63 -17.21 13.68 19.56
CA ARG A 63 -16.86 12.90 20.77
C ARG A 63 -16.25 11.54 20.40
N TRP A 64 -16.79 10.92 19.35
CA TRP A 64 -16.26 9.72 18.74
C TRP A 64 -16.04 9.97 17.26
N VAL A 65 -14.93 9.49 16.75
CA VAL A 65 -14.63 9.47 15.32
C VAL A 65 -14.24 8.02 14.96
N PHE A 66 -14.91 7.50 13.95
CA PHE A 66 -14.65 6.19 13.36
C PHE A 66 -14.07 6.44 11.99
N ASP A 67 -12.95 5.80 11.69
CA ASP A 67 -12.27 5.88 10.43
C ASP A 67 -12.00 4.47 9.90
N ALA A 68 -12.31 4.23 8.64
CA ALA A 68 -12.04 2.97 7.97
C ALA A 68 -11.48 3.24 6.58
N THR A 69 -10.39 2.58 6.25
CA THR A 69 -9.74 2.72 4.95
C THR A 69 -9.56 1.35 4.31
N ALA A 70 -9.97 1.23 3.05
CA ALA A 70 -9.66 0.11 2.18
C ALA A 70 -8.73 0.59 1.08
N GLN A 71 -7.63 -0.11 0.87
CA GLN A 71 -6.67 0.17 -0.18
C GLN A 71 -6.47 -1.08 -1.04
N LEU A 72 -6.47 -0.92 -2.36
CA LEU A 72 -6.11 -1.97 -3.30
C LEU A 72 -4.83 -1.56 -4.02
N ASN A 73 -3.82 -2.40 -3.93
CA ASN A 73 -2.56 -2.25 -4.65
C ASN A 73 -2.60 -3.15 -5.88
N GLY A 74 -2.36 -2.57 -7.05
CA GLY A 74 -2.25 -3.27 -8.32
C GLY A 74 -0.94 -4.04 -8.44
N PRO A 75 -0.80 -4.83 -9.51
CA PRO A 75 0.42 -5.57 -9.80
C PRO A 75 1.60 -4.61 -10.01
N ALA A 76 2.78 -5.08 -9.67
CA ALA A 76 4.05 -4.43 -9.94
C ALA A 76 5.00 -5.45 -10.56
N ARG A 77 5.81 -5.03 -11.52
CA ARG A 77 6.82 -5.89 -12.10
C ARG A 77 7.86 -6.27 -11.05
N ILE A 78 8.16 -7.56 -10.96
CA ILE A 78 9.19 -8.10 -10.05
C ILE A 78 10.50 -8.17 -10.82
N PRO A 79 11.62 -7.66 -10.28
CA PRO A 79 12.91 -7.76 -10.95
C PRO A 79 13.34 -9.24 -11.02
N THR A 80 13.66 -9.72 -12.22
CA THR A 80 14.23 -11.05 -12.45
C THR A 80 15.75 -10.97 -12.46
N GLN A 81 16.43 -11.95 -11.86
CA GLN A 81 17.91 -11.97 -11.77
C GLN A 81 18.61 -12.39 -13.06
N THR A 82 17.91 -13.12 -13.91
CA THR A 82 18.53 -13.79 -15.09
C THR A 82 18.75 -12.86 -16.29
N GLY A 83 18.36 -11.59 -16.22
CA GLY A 83 18.43 -10.69 -17.38
C GLY A 83 17.52 -11.12 -18.55
N ASP A 84 16.80 -12.21 -18.38
CA ASP A 84 15.85 -12.71 -19.37
C ASP A 84 14.53 -11.93 -19.22
N LEU A 85 14.32 -10.98 -20.13
CA LEU A 85 13.13 -10.14 -20.16
C LEU A 85 11.87 -10.91 -20.59
N ALA A 86 12.04 -12.14 -21.05
CA ALA A 86 10.94 -13.00 -21.46
C ALA A 86 10.13 -13.54 -20.27
N ASP A 87 10.66 -13.51 -19.06
CA ASP A 87 10.01 -14.01 -17.84
C ASP A 87 9.58 -12.85 -16.91
N ASP A 88 8.81 -11.91 -17.47
CA ASP A 88 8.23 -10.80 -16.71
C ASP A 88 7.22 -11.32 -15.67
N LYS A 89 7.68 -11.39 -14.42
CA LYS A 89 6.82 -11.74 -13.28
C LYS A 89 6.22 -10.48 -12.65
N TYR A 90 4.95 -10.56 -12.34
CA TYR A 90 4.22 -9.49 -11.65
C TYR A 90 3.79 -9.95 -10.27
N SER A 91 3.81 -9.03 -9.32
CA SER A 91 3.22 -9.27 -8.01
C SER A 91 1.70 -9.44 -8.16
N PRO A 92 1.05 -10.25 -7.30
CA PRO A 92 -0.39 -10.26 -7.24
C PRO A 92 -0.92 -8.91 -6.76
N ARG A 93 -2.14 -8.57 -7.14
CA ARG A 93 -2.88 -7.47 -6.51
C ARG A 93 -3.24 -7.87 -5.08
N TYR A 94 -3.17 -6.92 -4.16
CA TYR A 94 -3.50 -7.20 -2.76
C TYR A 94 -4.24 -6.03 -2.10
N PRO A 95 -5.27 -6.37 -1.27
CA PRO A 95 -5.98 -5.38 -0.47
C PRO A 95 -5.28 -5.14 0.87
N MET A 96 -5.43 -3.93 1.39
CA MET A 96 -5.06 -3.54 2.75
C MET A 96 -6.25 -2.84 3.41
N PHE A 97 -6.54 -3.20 4.65
CA PHE A 97 -7.61 -2.59 5.43
C PHE A 97 -7.07 -2.01 6.71
N PHE A 98 -7.56 -0.82 7.04
CA PHE A 98 -7.18 -0.07 8.23
C PHE A 98 -8.45 0.42 8.92
N ALA A 99 -8.45 0.46 10.24
CA ALA A 99 -9.52 1.09 11.00
C ALA A 99 -8.97 1.76 12.25
N GLN A 100 -9.57 2.90 12.60
CA GLN A 100 -9.26 3.65 13.81
C GLN A 100 -10.54 4.13 14.47
N ILE A 101 -10.57 4.09 15.78
CA ILE A 101 -11.56 4.75 16.62
C ILE A 101 -10.86 5.78 17.49
N SER A 102 -11.44 6.97 17.59
CA SER A 102 -10.92 8.04 18.44
C SER A 102 -12.01 8.57 19.35
N ARG A 103 -11.66 8.91 20.58
CA ARG A 103 -12.57 9.50 21.56
C ARG A 103 -11.97 10.75 22.16
N LYS A 104 -12.72 11.85 22.11
CA LYS A 104 -12.37 13.10 22.77
C LYS A 104 -12.90 13.12 24.20
N VAL A 105 -12.01 13.34 25.18
CA VAL A 105 -12.32 13.46 26.61
C VAL A 105 -11.64 14.70 27.14
N GLY A 106 -12.39 15.82 27.21
CA GLY A 106 -11.84 17.12 27.60
C GLY A 106 -10.75 17.57 26.62
N LYS A 107 -9.52 17.73 27.11
CA LYS A 107 -8.34 18.11 26.33
C LYS A 107 -7.59 16.90 25.74
N PHE A 108 -8.06 15.69 25.99
CA PHE A 108 -7.42 14.47 25.50
C PHE A 108 -8.19 13.86 24.35
N ASP A 109 -7.47 13.39 23.33
CA ASP A 109 -7.96 12.50 22.30
C ASP A 109 -7.29 11.13 22.49
N ILE A 110 -8.07 10.13 22.84
CA ILE A 110 -7.62 8.75 22.96
C ILE A 110 -7.97 8.06 21.65
N TYR A 111 -7.05 7.37 21.04
CA TYR A 111 -7.31 6.63 19.80
C TYR A 111 -6.71 5.24 19.83
N ALA A 112 -7.39 4.30 19.19
CA ALA A 112 -6.92 2.96 18.97
C ALA A 112 -7.23 2.55 17.53
N GLY A 113 -6.36 1.74 16.94
CA GLY A 113 -6.55 1.31 15.57
C GLY A 113 -5.86 -0.01 15.27
N CYS A 114 -6.15 -0.48 14.07
CA CYS A 114 -5.58 -1.68 13.51
C CYS A 114 -5.18 -1.43 12.07
N GLU A 115 -3.94 -1.73 11.75
CA GLU A 115 -3.40 -1.77 10.40
C GLU A 115 -3.42 -3.20 9.88
N ASN A 116 -3.59 -3.34 8.56
CA ASN A 116 -3.59 -4.64 7.88
C ASN A 116 -4.57 -5.64 8.54
N ILE A 117 -5.83 -5.24 8.68
CA ILE A 117 -6.88 -6.02 9.37
C ILE A 117 -7.03 -7.43 8.77
N ALA A 118 -6.84 -7.56 7.46
CA ALA A 118 -6.90 -8.84 6.75
C ALA A 118 -5.70 -9.76 7.01
N ASP A 119 -4.67 -9.28 7.74
CA ASP A 119 -3.43 -10.01 8.00
C ASP A 119 -2.71 -10.46 6.71
N TYR A 120 -2.85 -9.67 5.64
CA TYR A 120 -2.19 -9.98 4.38
C TYR A 120 -0.68 -9.88 4.52
N ARG A 121 0.03 -10.90 4.04
CA ARG A 121 1.52 -10.92 4.04
C ARG A 121 2.00 -11.43 2.69
N GLN A 122 3.10 -10.87 2.26
CA GLN A 122 3.82 -11.41 1.12
C GLN A 122 4.44 -12.76 1.52
N HIS A 123 4.22 -13.77 0.67
CA HIS A 123 4.93 -15.04 0.76
C HIS A 123 6.28 -14.92 0.02
N ASP A 124 7.28 -15.62 0.54
CA ASP A 124 8.62 -15.75 -0.07
C ASP A 124 9.28 -14.41 -0.48
N PRO A 125 9.49 -13.49 0.48
CA PRO A 125 10.12 -12.20 0.21
C PRO A 125 11.60 -12.31 -0.17
N ILE A 126 12.22 -13.45 0.15
CA ILE A 126 13.61 -13.78 -0.15
C ILE A 126 13.64 -15.03 -1.03
N LEU A 127 14.12 -14.88 -2.25
CA LEU A 127 14.31 -16.01 -3.14
C LEU A 127 15.55 -16.79 -2.74
N ASN A 128 15.46 -18.13 -2.74
CA ASN A 128 16.52 -19.07 -2.32
C ASN A 128 17.10 -18.75 -0.93
N ALA A 129 16.21 -18.45 0.05
CA ALA A 129 16.60 -18.13 1.42
C ALA A 129 17.47 -19.24 2.08
N ASP A 130 17.22 -20.50 1.71
CA ASP A 130 17.97 -21.67 2.23
C ASP A 130 19.40 -21.75 1.71
N ASN A 131 19.73 -21.04 0.64
CA ASN A 131 21.10 -21.02 0.06
C ASN A 131 21.54 -19.59 -0.27
N PRO A 132 21.95 -18.79 0.74
CA PRO A 132 22.29 -17.37 0.57
C PRO A 132 23.55 -17.13 -0.26
N TYR A 133 24.36 -18.16 -0.52
CA TYR A 133 25.55 -18.07 -1.37
C TYR A 133 25.31 -18.50 -2.83
N SER A 134 24.08 -18.86 -3.18
CA SER A 134 23.73 -19.22 -4.56
C SER A 134 23.56 -17.97 -5.43
N THR A 135 23.79 -18.12 -6.71
CA THR A 135 23.54 -17.07 -7.71
C THR A 135 22.05 -16.70 -7.84
N GLY A 136 21.16 -17.55 -7.33
CA GLY A 136 19.71 -17.30 -7.30
C GLY A 136 19.21 -16.64 -6.01
N PHE A 137 20.07 -16.33 -5.05
CA PHE A 137 19.67 -15.62 -3.83
C PHE A 137 19.28 -14.16 -4.13
N ASN A 138 18.08 -13.74 -3.71
CA ASN A 138 17.63 -12.36 -3.86
C ASN A 138 16.77 -11.93 -2.68
N SER A 139 17.27 -10.96 -1.93
CA SER A 139 16.56 -10.34 -0.79
C SER A 139 15.77 -9.08 -1.17
N MET A 140 15.78 -8.66 -2.42
CA MET A 140 15.15 -7.43 -2.90
C MET A 140 13.73 -7.65 -3.44
N ASN A 141 13.19 -8.86 -3.33
CA ASN A 141 11.88 -9.23 -3.88
C ASN A 141 10.72 -8.85 -2.96
N VAL A 142 10.78 -7.66 -2.36
CA VAL A 142 9.74 -7.17 -1.44
C VAL A 142 8.78 -6.26 -2.20
N TRP A 143 7.60 -6.78 -2.56
CA TRP A 143 6.54 -6.05 -3.27
C TRP A 143 5.28 -5.80 -2.41
N GLY A 144 5.15 -6.48 -1.28
CA GLY A 144 3.99 -6.41 -0.39
C GLY A 144 4.39 -6.34 1.09
N PRO A 145 3.41 -6.26 1.99
CA PRO A 145 3.68 -6.17 3.42
C PRO A 145 4.31 -7.46 3.95
N LEU A 146 5.38 -7.34 4.71
CA LEU A 146 6.05 -8.44 5.40
C LEU A 146 5.45 -8.68 6.78
N MET A 147 4.96 -7.60 7.41
CA MET A 147 4.30 -7.66 8.71
C MET A 147 2.80 -7.82 8.55
N GLY A 148 2.23 -8.69 9.36
CA GLY A 148 0.79 -8.88 9.43
C GLY A 148 0.07 -7.76 10.15
N ARG A 149 -1.03 -8.11 10.81
CA ARG A 149 -1.87 -7.19 11.57
C ARG A 149 -1.10 -6.49 12.68
N LYS A 150 -1.30 -5.17 12.80
CA LYS A 150 -0.72 -4.36 13.87
C LYS A 150 -1.83 -3.61 14.59
N PHE A 151 -1.81 -3.67 15.92
CA PHE A 151 -2.66 -2.86 16.78
C PHE A 151 -1.86 -1.73 17.38
N TYR A 152 -2.49 -0.57 17.51
CA TYR A 152 -1.89 0.58 18.18
C TYR A 152 -2.92 1.30 19.04
N ILE A 153 -2.44 1.96 20.09
CA ILE A 153 -3.18 2.86 20.94
C ILE A 153 -2.35 4.12 21.16
N GLY A 154 -2.99 5.26 21.24
CA GLY A 154 -2.29 6.51 21.48
C GLY A 154 -3.16 7.53 22.22
N LEU A 155 -2.49 8.53 22.75
CA LEU A 155 -3.06 9.65 23.46
C LEU A 155 -2.50 10.95 22.87
N ARG A 156 -3.38 11.89 22.54
CA ARG A 156 -3.01 13.25 22.14
C ARG A 156 -3.56 14.24 23.15
N PHE A 157 -2.72 15.14 23.60
CA PHE A 157 -3.11 16.25 24.46
C PHE A 157 -3.20 17.54 23.64
N ASN A 158 -4.33 18.23 23.73
CA ASN A 158 -4.59 19.50 23.04
C ASN A 158 -4.46 20.64 24.05
N LEU A 159 -3.53 21.54 23.79
CA LEU A 159 -3.26 22.71 24.66
C LEU A 159 -4.33 23.81 24.56
N TYR A 160 -5.18 23.80 23.48
CA TYR A 160 -6.22 24.80 23.20
C TYR A 160 -7.62 24.22 23.36
#